data_6116f490815535e645b2b28775bd12a1
#
_entry.id   6116f490815535e645b2b28775bd12a1
#
_cell.length_a   1.000
_cell.length_b   1.000
_cell.length_c   1.000
_cell.angle_alpha   90.00
_cell.angle_beta   90.00
_cell.angle_gamma   90.00
#
_symmetry.space_group_name_H-M   'P 1'
#
loop_
_entity.id
_entity.type
_entity.pdbx_description
1 polymer ?
#
loop_
_entity_poly.entity_id
_entity_poly.type
_entity_poly.pdbx_seq_one_letter_code
_entity_poly.pdbx_strand_id
1 'polypeptide(L)'
;MNVVSVVIIVFVVRSFIFEPFRIPSESMDPTLKTGDYVIVTKFTYGFGRQSIFDVPLINDRVFWREPKRGAVVVFADPKVPRQKKLIKRVVGLPGDTIEVRNSLLYINGEEAQREYIGPGSSNADIDTRGNFYWETFETQDGKPHEHVIW
;
A
#
# COMPACT_ATOMS: atom_id res chain seq x y z
N MET A 1 18.19 15.89 -29.38
CA MET A 1 16.91 15.84 -28.69
C MET A 1 16.61 17.23 -28.20
N ASN A 2 15.53 17.86 -28.63
CA ASN A 2 15.22 19.24 -28.23
C ASN A 2 14.51 19.26 -26.86
N VAL A 3 14.57 20.41 -26.17
CA VAL A 3 14.01 20.58 -24.82
C VAL A 3 12.52 20.21 -24.78
N VAL A 4 11.79 20.52 -25.84
CA VAL A 4 10.35 20.20 -25.95
C VAL A 4 10.10 18.70 -25.91
N SER A 5 10.91 17.90 -26.63
CA SER A 5 10.77 16.43 -26.61
C SER A 5 11.03 15.84 -25.22
N VAL A 6 12.02 16.36 -24.50
CA VAL A 6 12.33 15.93 -23.12
C VAL A 6 11.17 16.23 -22.19
N VAL A 7 10.61 17.43 -22.25
CA VAL A 7 9.47 17.83 -21.42
C VAL A 7 8.26 16.94 -21.69
N ILE A 8 7.96 16.64 -22.96
CA ILE A 8 6.85 15.75 -23.33
C ILE A 8 7.07 14.34 -22.78
N ILE A 9 8.28 13.78 -22.93
CA ILE A 9 8.60 12.44 -22.43
C ILE A 9 8.44 12.39 -20.90
N VAL A 10 9.01 13.35 -20.17
CA VAL A 10 8.88 13.41 -18.70
C VAL A 10 7.43 13.54 -18.29
N PHE A 11 6.66 14.37 -18.97
CA PHE A 11 5.24 14.54 -18.71
C PHE A 11 4.46 13.24 -18.92
N VAL A 12 4.68 12.51 -20.01
CA VAL A 12 4.04 11.22 -20.30
C VAL A 12 4.42 10.18 -19.27
N VAL A 13 5.71 10.03 -18.96
CA VAL A 13 6.19 9.05 -17.97
C VAL A 13 5.58 9.31 -16.60
N ARG A 14 5.59 10.56 -16.13
CA ARG A 14 5.02 10.92 -14.83
C ARG A 14 3.50 10.78 -14.80
N SER A 15 2.82 11.01 -15.92
CA SER A 15 1.36 10.93 -15.99
C SER A 15 0.84 9.50 -15.97
N PHE A 16 1.51 8.61 -16.69
CA PHE A 16 0.98 7.27 -16.97
C PHE A 16 1.73 6.14 -16.28
N ILE A 17 2.99 6.34 -15.91
CA ILE A 17 3.86 5.25 -15.45
C ILE A 17 4.13 5.35 -13.95
N PHE A 18 4.70 6.46 -13.47
CA PHE A 18 5.17 6.59 -12.10
C PHE A 18 4.69 7.87 -11.42
N GLU A 19 4.44 7.74 -10.13
CA GLU A 19 4.14 8.89 -9.28
C GLU A 19 4.98 8.81 -7.99
N PRO A 20 5.81 9.83 -7.68
CA PRO A 20 6.45 9.91 -6.38
C PRO A 20 5.39 10.20 -5.32
N PHE A 21 5.40 9.40 -4.25
CA PHE A 21 4.47 9.53 -3.15
C PHE A 21 5.26 9.62 -1.84
N ARG A 22 4.95 10.63 -1.02
CA ARG A 22 5.53 10.77 0.31
C ARG A 22 4.63 10.10 1.34
N ILE A 23 5.22 9.29 2.21
CA ILE A 23 4.48 8.58 3.26
C ILE A 23 3.97 9.59 4.30
N PRO A 24 2.63 9.74 4.45
CA PRO A 24 2.07 10.77 5.31
C PRO A 24 1.83 10.31 6.76
N SER A 25 1.90 9.01 7.05
CA SER A 25 1.53 8.46 8.35
C SER A 25 2.30 7.18 8.68
N GLU A 26 2.35 6.86 9.96
CA GLU A 26 3.06 5.71 10.55
C GLU A 26 2.33 4.36 10.36
N SER A 27 1.18 4.34 9.69
CA SER A 27 0.35 3.12 9.59
C SER A 27 0.96 1.98 8.76
N MET A 28 2.12 2.20 8.17
CA MET A 28 2.93 1.20 7.45
C MET A 28 4.29 0.98 8.12
N ASP A 29 4.53 1.59 9.28
CA ASP A 29 5.73 1.37 10.07
C ASP A 29 5.76 -0.10 10.59
N PRO A 30 6.92 -0.75 10.63
CA PRO A 30 8.25 -0.28 10.27
C PRO A 30 8.62 -0.44 8.80
N THR A 31 7.72 -1.01 7.97
CA THR A 31 7.98 -1.28 6.55
C THR A 31 8.24 0.02 5.76
N LEU A 32 7.44 1.05 6.02
CA LEU A 32 7.56 2.38 5.42
C LEU A 32 7.40 3.43 6.52
N LYS A 33 8.38 4.30 6.65
CA LYS A 33 8.39 5.34 7.69
C LYS A 33 7.74 6.64 7.20
N THR A 34 7.15 7.38 8.12
CA THR A 34 6.64 8.72 7.82
C THR A 34 7.75 9.61 7.28
N GLY A 35 7.50 10.24 6.14
CA GLY A 35 8.47 11.09 5.44
C GLY A 35 9.22 10.40 4.31
N ASP A 36 9.23 9.07 4.25
CA ASP A 36 9.84 8.33 3.14
C ASP A 36 9.18 8.68 1.80
N TYR A 37 9.97 8.57 0.73
CA TYR A 37 9.50 8.70 -0.64
C TYR A 37 9.48 7.34 -1.31
N VAL A 38 8.34 6.98 -1.87
CA VAL A 38 8.15 5.76 -2.67
C VAL A 38 7.71 6.11 -4.09
N ILE A 39 8.04 5.25 -5.03
CA ILE A 39 7.60 5.38 -6.41
C ILE A 39 6.40 4.46 -6.61
N VAL A 40 5.25 5.04 -6.89
CA VAL A 40 4.01 4.31 -7.15
C VAL A 40 3.87 4.06 -8.64
N THR A 41 3.68 2.80 -9.02
CA THR A 41 3.38 2.41 -10.41
C THR A 41 1.87 2.52 -10.65
N LYS A 42 1.47 3.31 -11.65
CA LYS A 42 0.04 3.58 -11.94
C LYS A 42 -0.63 2.47 -12.74
N PHE A 43 0.14 1.71 -13.52
CA PHE A 43 -0.38 0.69 -14.43
C PHE A 43 -0.60 -0.69 -13.79
N THR A 44 -0.05 -0.93 -12.60
CA THR A 44 -0.06 -2.27 -11.96
C THR A 44 -1.48 -2.82 -11.75
N TYR A 45 -2.41 -1.95 -11.34
CA TYR A 45 -3.80 -2.33 -11.05
C TYR A 45 -4.81 -1.67 -12.00
N GLY A 46 -4.34 -1.26 -13.18
CA GLY A 46 -5.15 -0.59 -14.19
C GLY A 46 -5.31 0.91 -13.93
N PHE A 47 -5.80 1.58 -14.97
CA PHE A 47 -6.04 3.03 -14.92
C PHE A 47 -7.47 3.28 -14.46
N GLY A 48 -7.63 4.09 -13.44
CA GLY A 48 -8.92 4.53 -12.94
C GLY A 48 -9.05 6.04 -12.96
N ARG A 49 -10.16 6.53 -12.43
CA ARG A 49 -10.56 7.93 -12.40
C ARG A 49 -9.50 8.93 -11.93
N GLN A 50 -8.56 8.47 -11.07
CA GLN A 50 -7.53 9.31 -10.45
C GLN A 50 -6.12 9.01 -10.94
N SER A 51 -5.99 8.14 -11.95
CA SER A 51 -4.68 7.75 -12.46
C SER A 51 -4.02 8.81 -13.32
N ILE A 52 -4.81 9.70 -13.95
CA ILE A 52 -4.34 10.75 -14.84
C ILE A 52 -4.66 12.12 -14.23
N PHE A 53 -3.72 12.73 -13.53
CA PHE A 53 -3.82 14.08 -12.92
C PHE A 53 -5.09 14.35 -12.13
N ASP A 54 -5.69 13.35 -11.49
CA ASP A 54 -6.98 13.45 -10.81
C ASP A 54 -8.13 13.98 -11.69
N VAL A 55 -7.95 13.93 -13.03
CA VAL A 55 -8.99 14.33 -14.00
C VAL A 55 -9.88 13.11 -14.26
N PRO A 56 -11.19 13.21 -14.13
CA PRO A 56 -12.12 12.10 -14.33
C PRO A 56 -12.36 11.84 -15.83
N LEU A 57 -11.31 11.49 -16.57
CA LEU A 57 -11.38 11.16 -18.00
C LEU A 57 -11.98 9.77 -18.24
N ILE A 58 -11.93 8.87 -17.23
CA ILE A 58 -12.36 7.49 -17.33
C ILE A 58 -13.32 7.21 -16.17
N ASN A 59 -14.55 6.81 -16.44
CA ASN A 59 -15.53 6.50 -15.40
C ASN A 59 -15.30 5.14 -14.76
N ASP A 60 -14.78 4.15 -15.51
CA ASP A 60 -14.47 2.81 -15.06
C ASP A 60 -12.96 2.52 -15.13
N ARG A 61 -12.52 1.44 -14.45
CA ARG A 61 -11.14 1.00 -14.55
C ARG A 61 -10.90 0.29 -15.87
N VAL A 62 -9.86 0.74 -16.59
CA VAL A 62 -9.37 0.10 -17.82
C VAL A 62 -8.15 -0.75 -17.48
N PHE A 63 -8.06 -1.98 -18.03
CA PHE A 63 -7.02 -2.96 -17.74
C PHE A 63 -6.92 -3.33 -16.25
N TRP A 64 -8.08 -3.53 -15.61
CA TRP A 64 -8.18 -3.86 -14.21
C TRP A 64 -7.50 -5.20 -13.85
N ARG A 65 -6.75 -5.17 -12.75
CA ARG A 65 -6.15 -6.36 -12.13
C ARG A 65 -6.35 -6.27 -10.62
N GLU A 66 -6.69 -7.39 -10.01
CA GLU A 66 -6.81 -7.47 -8.56
C GLU A 66 -5.43 -7.40 -7.88
N PRO A 67 -5.32 -6.68 -6.76
CA PRO A 67 -4.12 -6.74 -5.95
C PRO A 67 -4.00 -8.12 -5.29
N LYS A 68 -2.78 -8.59 -5.14
CA LYS A 68 -2.50 -9.81 -4.39
C LYS A 68 -2.53 -9.54 -2.89
N ARG A 69 -2.85 -10.58 -2.10
CA ARG A 69 -2.70 -10.52 -0.65
C ARG A 69 -1.23 -10.27 -0.29
N GLY A 70 -0.96 -9.39 0.67
CA GLY A 70 0.37 -8.91 1.01
C GLY A 70 0.83 -7.67 0.23
N ALA A 71 0.22 -7.36 -0.92
CA ALA A 71 0.63 -6.21 -1.72
C ALA A 71 0.39 -4.88 -1.00
N VAL A 72 1.35 -3.97 -1.12
CA VAL A 72 1.19 -2.58 -0.66
C VAL A 72 0.59 -1.76 -1.79
N VAL A 73 -0.54 -1.11 -1.51
CA VAL A 73 -1.29 -0.34 -2.50
C VAL A 73 -1.50 1.10 -2.04
N VAL A 74 -1.49 2.01 -3.01
CA VAL A 74 -1.89 3.41 -2.81
C VAL A 74 -3.25 3.60 -3.46
N PHE A 75 -4.19 4.13 -2.72
CA PHE A 75 -5.56 4.37 -3.19
C PHE A 75 -6.13 5.66 -2.61
N ALA A 76 -7.17 6.19 -3.26
CA ALA A 76 -7.86 7.36 -2.75
C ALA A 76 -8.73 6.98 -1.55
N ASP A 77 -8.73 7.82 -0.52
CA ASP A 77 -9.63 7.66 0.61
C ASP A 77 -11.09 7.70 0.12
N PRO A 78 -11.90 6.66 0.32
CA PRO A 78 -13.29 6.64 -0.15
C PRO A 78 -14.16 7.77 0.45
N LYS A 79 -13.78 8.30 1.62
CA LYS A 79 -14.50 9.39 2.28
C LYS A 79 -14.17 10.76 1.68
N VAL A 80 -12.91 10.96 1.25
CA VAL A 80 -12.40 12.22 0.68
C VAL A 80 -11.50 11.96 -0.53
N PRO A 81 -12.01 11.36 -1.61
CA PRO A 81 -11.21 10.75 -2.68
C PRO A 81 -10.25 11.71 -3.39
N ARG A 82 -10.61 13.00 -3.47
CA ARG A 82 -9.79 14.02 -4.17
C ARG A 82 -8.73 14.67 -3.28
N GLN A 83 -8.84 14.49 -1.97
CA GLN A 83 -8.00 15.22 -1.02
C GLN A 83 -6.95 14.36 -0.36
N LYS A 84 -7.18 13.03 -0.28
CA LYS A 84 -6.34 12.14 0.50
C LYS A 84 -6.07 10.83 -0.22
N LYS A 85 -4.80 10.51 -0.39
CA LYS A 85 -4.34 9.18 -0.80
C LYS A 85 -3.88 8.42 0.44
N LEU A 86 -4.23 7.15 0.51
CA LEU A 86 -3.84 6.24 1.57
C LEU A 86 -2.89 5.19 1.02
N ILE A 87 -1.95 4.75 1.85
CA ILE A 87 -1.10 3.60 1.57
C ILE A 87 -1.39 2.53 2.61
N LYS A 88 -1.69 1.31 2.18
CA LYS A 88 -2.03 0.18 3.04
C LYS A 88 -1.58 -1.14 2.43
N ARG A 89 -1.42 -2.15 3.29
CA ARG A 89 -1.20 -3.54 2.88
C ARG A 89 -2.55 -4.23 2.70
N VAL A 90 -2.68 -4.99 1.62
CA VAL A 90 -3.87 -5.82 1.34
C VAL A 90 -3.75 -7.11 2.15
N VAL A 91 -4.63 -7.33 3.09
CA VAL A 91 -4.69 -8.58 3.88
C VAL A 91 -5.87 -9.45 3.48
N GLY A 92 -6.97 -8.87 3.03
CA GLY A 92 -8.17 -9.57 2.56
C GLY A 92 -8.44 -9.34 1.08
N LEU A 93 -8.98 -10.35 0.44
CA LEU A 93 -9.40 -10.35 -0.95
C LEU A 93 -10.91 -10.54 -1.06
N PRO A 94 -11.52 -10.28 -2.23
CA PRO A 94 -12.93 -10.57 -2.44
C PRO A 94 -13.27 -12.02 -2.08
N GLY A 95 -14.28 -12.20 -1.22
CA GLY A 95 -14.69 -13.52 -0.71
C GLY A 95 -14.04 -13.95 0.60
N ASP A 96 -12.98 -13.28 1.05
CA ASP A 96 -12.37 -13.59 2.35
C ASP A 96 -13.22 -13.09 3.52
N THR A 97 -13.18 -13.86 4.60
CA THR A 97 -13.64 -13.43 5.91
C THR A 97 -12.44 -12.94 6.73
N ILE A 98 -12.44 -11.66 7.09
CA ILE A 98 -11.37 -11.05 7.89
C ILE A 98 -11.90 -10.72 9.27
N GLU A 99 -11.20 -11.18 10.27
CA GLU A 99 -11.53 -10.92 11.67
C GLU A 99 -10.27 -10.50 12.45
N VAL A 100 -10.45 -9.61 13.40
CA VAL A 100 -9.40 -9.24 14.37
C VAL A 100 -9.93 -9.55 15.77
N ARG A 101 -9.32 -10.53 16.45
CA ARG A 101 -9.63 -10.91 17.82
C ARG A 101 -8.39 -10.72 18.68
N ASN A 102 -8.54 -10.00 19.80
CA ASN A 102 -7.43 -9.76 20.74
C ASN A 102 -6.15 -9.24 20.02
N SER A 103 -6.32 -8.35 19.04
CA SER A 103 -5.26 -7.82 18.19
C SER A 103 -4.58 -8.85 17.27
N LEU A 104 -5.10 -10.07 17.15
CA LEU A 104 -4.63 -11.08 16.20
C LEU A 104 -5.50 -11.08 14.96
N LEU A 105 -4.86 -11.14 13.80
CA LEU A 105 -5.52 -11.22 12.49
C LEU A 105 -5.92 -12.66 12.17
N TYR A 106 -7.16 -12.85 11.74
CA TYR A 106 -7.67 -14.12 11.21
C TYR A 106 -8.14 -13.91 9.77
N ILE A 107 -7.73 -14.81 8.91
CA ILE A 107 -8.13 -14.84 7.49
C ILE A 107 -8.82 -16.18 7.23
N ASN A 108 -10.10 -16.15 6.88
CA ASN A 108 -10.92 -17.36 6.66
C ASN A 108 -10.93 -18.33 7.85
N GLY A 109 -10.82 -17.77 9.06
CA GLY A 109 -10.78 -18.55 10.31
C GLY A 109 -9.39 -19.01 10.75
N GLU A 110 -8.37 -18.84 9.91
CA GLU A 110 -6.98 -19.18 10.22
C GLU A 110 -6.25 -17.97 10.82
N GLU A 111 -5.56 -18.17 11.92
CA GLU A 111 -4.77 -17.14 12.58
C GLU A 111 -3.47 -16.86 11.83
N ALA A 112 -3.19 -15.58 11.57
CA ALA A 112 -1.88 -15.16 11.10
C ALA A 112 -0.84 -15.41 12.20
N GLN A 113 0.18 -16.16 11.88
CA GLN A 113 1.23 -16.50 12.84
C GLN A 113 2.06 -15.27 13.19
N ARG A 114 2.44 -15.15 14.46
CA ARG A 114 3.29 -14.07 14.95
C ARG A 114 4.51 -14.60 15.67
N GLU A 115 5.66 -14.06 15.30
CA GLU A 115 6.94 -14.32 15.97
C GLU A 115 7.48 -13.01 16.55
N TYR A 116 7.80 -13.02 17.83
CA TYR A 116 8.35 -11.86 18.54
C TYR A 116 9.77 -11.53 18.06
N ILE A 117 10.00 -10.29 17.70
CA ILE A 117 11.31 -9.81 17.24
C ILE A 117 12.03 -9.08 18.38
N GLY A 118 11.34 -8.18 19.08
CA GLY A 118 11.93 -7.34 20.10
C GLY A 118 11.14 -6.07 20.39
N PRO A 119 11.60 -5.25 21.32
CA PRO A 119 10.96 -3.97 21.62
C PRO A 119 11.07 -3.03 20.43
N GLY A 120 9.95 -2.41 20.06
CA GLY A 120 9.89 -1.42 19.00
C GLY A 120 10.49 -0.09 19.44
N SER A 121 11.31 0.50 18.56
CA SER A 121 11.76 1.89 18.70
C SER A 121 11.41 2.63 17.42
N SER A 122 10.52 3.63 17.50
CA SER A 122 10.39 4.57 16.39
C SER A 122 11.50 5.61 16.47
N ASN A 123 12.04 6.05 15.33
CA ASN A 123 13.12 7.05 15.26
C ASN A 123 12.70 8.47 15.66
N ALA A 124 11.49 8.65 16.16
CA ALA A 124 11.01 9.91 16.71
C ALA A 124 10.90 9.76 18.23
N ASP A 125 11.89 10.28 18.95
CA ASP A 125 11.90 10.47 20.40
C ASP A 125 11.29 9.32 21.24
N ILE A 126 12.14 8.39 21.68
CA ILE A 126 12.00 7.50 22.86
C ILE A 126 10.55 7.14 23.27
N ASP A 127 9.67 6.91 22.31
CA ASP A 127 8.38 6.31 22.59
C ASP A 127 8.45 4.82 22.19
N THR A 128 8.62 3.97 23.20
CA THR A 128 8.56 2.50 23.06
C THR A 128 7.12 2.12 22.70
N ARG A 129 6.77 2.24 21.43
CA ARG A 129 5.44 1.89 20.94
C ARG A 129 5.32 0.38 20.78
N GLY A 130 5.31 -0.33 21.88
CA GLY A 130 5.03 -1.76 21.89
C GLY A 130 6.18 -2.63 21.42
N ASN A 131 5.85 -3.83 21.00
CA ASN A 131 6.78 -4.86 20.54
C ASN A 131 6.63 -5.06 19.03
N PHE A 132 7.73 -5.39 18.37
CA PHE A 132 7.70 -5.80 16.97
C PHE A 132 7.54 -7.30 16.84
N TYR A 133 6.76 -7.70 15.84
CA TYR A 133 6.49 -9.09 15.50
C TYR A 133 6.63 -9.31 13.99
N TRP A 134 7.17 -10.46 13.60
CA TRP A 134 6.91 -11.00 12.27
C TRP A 134 5.46 -11.51 12.25
N GLU A 135 4.66 -11.03 11.32
CA GLU A 135 3.34 -11.58 11.05
C GLU A 135 3.36 -12.28 9.70
N THR A 136 2.94 -13.54 9.71
CA THR A 136 2.95 -14.42 8.54
C THR A 136 1.55 -14.90 8.25
N PHE A 137 1.12 -14.77 7.01
CA PHE A 137 -0.13 -15.33 6.49
C PHE A 137 0.05 -15.89 5.08
N GLU A 138 -0.85 -16.77 4.66
CA GLU A 138 -0.80 -17.40 3.35
C GLU A 138 -1.36 -16.48 2.24
N THR A 139 -0.65 -16.43 1.10
CA THR A 139 -1.10 -15.72 -0.11
C THR A 139 -1.99 -16.63 -0.97
N GLN A 140 -2.61 -16.10 -2.05
CA GLN A 140 -3.42 -16.89 -2.97
C GLN A 140 -2.66 -18.03 -3.65
N ASP A 141 -1.33 -17.88 -3.78
CA ASP A 141 -0.46 -18.85 -4.45
C ASP A 141 0.05 -19.94 -3.47
N GLY A 142 -0.50 -19.99 -2.25
CA GLY A 142 -0.08 -20.93 -1.19
C GLY A 142 1.32 -20.64 -0.63
N LYS A 143 1.83 -19.43 -0.82
CA LYS A 143 3.14 -19.01 -0.32
C LYS A 143 2.98 -18.18 0.94
N PRO A 144 3.86 -18.32 1.93
CA PRO A 144 3.85 -17.45 3.09
C PRO A 144 4.20 -16.02 2.67
N HIS A 145 3.49 -15.06 3.22
CA HIS A 145 3.83 -13.65 3.18
C HIS A 145 4.18 -13.19 4.58
N GLU A 146 5.39 -12.70 4.73
CA GLU A 146 5.93 -12.23 6.00
C GLU A 146 6.11 -10.71 5.96
N HIS A 147 5.75 -10.06 7.06
CA HIS A 147 5.99 -8.63 7.24
C HIS A 147 6.06 -8.29 8.73
N VAL A 148 6.70 -7.17 9.05
CA VAL A 148 6.82 -6.72 10.43
C VAL A 148 5.62 -5.84 10.79
N ILE A 149 5.08 -6.06 11.99
CA ILE A 149 4.03 -5.27 12.63
C ILE A 149 4.45 -4.85 14.04
N TRP A 150 3.69 -3.98 14.64
CA TRP A 150 3.83 -3.52 16.04
C TRP A 150 2.47 -3.46 16.75
#